data_bd44e023c75948e10035fd888e600ea6
#
_entry.id   bd44e023c75948e10035fd888e600ea6
#
_cell.length_a   1.000
_cell.length_b   1.000
_cell.length_c   1.000
_cell.angle_alpha   90.00
_cell.angle_beta   90.00
_cell.angle_gamma   90.00
#
_symmetry.space_group_name_H-M   'P 1'
#
loop_
_entity.id
_entity.type
_entity.pdbx_description
1 polymer ?
#
loop_
_entity_poly.entity_id
_entity_poly.type
_entity_poly.pdbx_seq_one_letter_code
_entity_poly.pdbx_strand_id
1 'polypeptide(L)'
;EPDLLVLDEPINGLDPQGIAEVRDTIQRLQKERNMTICISSHILEELSKIATDYGIIHNGSLLQELTREELMRRCSERMELTLADPKLAIPVLDAMGFTNYQVTDKEHIHIFERLNESAALNMELAKAGIPVKGLAITSEELETYFLNLTGGACNA
;
A
#
# COMPACT_ATOMS: atom_id res chain seq x y z
N GLU A 1 -20.89 -24.76 15.26
CA GLU A 1 -20.48 -23.39 14.87
C GLU A 1 -19.52 -23.53 13.68
N PRO A 2 -19.63 -22.67 12.65
CA PRO A 2 -18.73 -22.75 11.50
C PRO A 2 -17.34 -22.22 11.84
N ASP A 3 -16.29 -22.83 11.28
CA ASP A 3 -14.92 -22.34 11.38
C ASP A 3 -14.62 -21.29 10.30
N LEU A 4 -15.41 -21.29 9.22
CA LEU A 4 -15.29 -20.38 8.08
C LEU A 4 -16.64 -19.71 7.78
N LEU A 5 -16.63 -18.40 7.63
CA LEU A 5 -17.74 -17.60 7.16
C LEU A 5 -17.36 -16.92 5.85
N VAL A 6 -18.20 -17.06 4.83
CA VAL A 6 -18.03 -16.39 3.53
C VAL A 6 -19.16 -15.39 3.35
N LEU A 7 -18.79 -14.13 3.13
CA LEU A 7 -19.73 -13.01 2.95
C LEU A 7 -19.48 -12.36 1.59
N ASP A 8 -20.52 -12.29 0.79
CA ASP A 8 -20.48 -11.63 -0.51
C ASP A 8 -21.12 -10.25 -0.40
N GLU A 9 -20.31 -9.19 -0.62
CA GLU A 9 -20.70 -7.78 -0.56
C GLU A 9 -21.52 -7.39 0.70
N PRO A 10 -21.12 -7.75 1.92
CA PRO A 10 -21.96 -7.65 3.12
C PRO A 10 -22.28 -6.19 3.54
N ILE A 11 -21.55 -5.21 3.03
CA ILE A 11 -21.71 -3.79 3.34
C ILE A 11 -22.36 -2.99 2.20
N ASN A 12 -22.65 -3.66 1.08
CA ASN A 12 -23.20 -2.98 -0.08
C ASN A 12 -24.63 -2.47 0.17
N GLY A 13 -24.87 -1.20 -0.15
CA GLY A 13 -26.18 -0.57 0.01
C GLY A 13 -26.57 -0.19 1.44
N LEU A 14 -25.66 -0.35 2.40
CA LEU A 14 -25.88 0.10 3.78
C LEU A 14 -25.51 1.58 3.95
N ASP A 15 -26.17 2.23 4.89
CA ASP A 15 -25.77 3.55 5.38
C ASP A 15 -24.49 3.46 6.26
N PRO A 16 -23.84 4.58 6.56
CA PRO A 16 -22.60 4.58 7.34
C PRO A 16 -22.73 3.92 8.72
N GLN A 17 -23.91 3.99 9.35
CA GLN A 17 -24.16 3.33 10.61
C GLN A 17 -24.23 1.81 10.44
N GLY A 18 -24.96 1.33 9.44
CA GLY A 18 -25.06 -0.10 9.12
C GLY A 18 -23.69 -0.71 8.76
N ILE A 19 -22.86 0.02 8.00
CA ILE A 19 -21.48 -0.39 7.69
C ILE A 19 -20.67 -0.57 8.99
N ALA A 20 -20.76 0.38 9.92
CA ALA A 20 -20.06 0.30 11.20
C ALA A 20 -20.53 -0.92 12.03
N GLU A 21 -21.82 -1.18 12.10
CA GLU A 21 -22.40 -2.32 12.83
C GLU A 21 -21.95 -3.67 12.25
N VAL A 22 -21.93 -3.80 10.91
CA VAL A 22 -21.44 -5.01 10.24
C VAL A 22 -19.96 -5.20 10.51
N ARG A 23 -19.14 -4.16 10.38
CA ARG A 23 -17.71 -4.17 10.68
C ARG A 23 -17.44 -4.64 12.11
N ASP A 24 -18.09 -4.04 13.09
CA ASP A 24 -17.93 -4.39 14.51
C ASP A 24 -18.34 -5.85 14.78
N THR A 25 -19.38 -6.32 14.11
CA THR A 25 -19.83 -7.72 14.20
C THR A 25 -18.78 -8.68 13.63
N ILE A 26 -18.20 -8.37 12.47
CA ILE A 26 -17.14 -9.17 11.86
C ILE A 26 -15.91 -9.24 12.76
N GLN A 27 -15.46 -8.11 13.28
CA GLN A 27 -14.31 -8.05 14.20
C GLN A 27 -14.57 -8.83 15.49
N ARG A 28 -15.78 -8.76 16.02
CA ARG A 28 -16.18 -9.51 17.22
C ARG A 28 -16.16 -11.02 16.95
N LEU A 29 -16.74 -11.49 15.85
CA LEU A 29 -16.73 -12.90 15.48
C LEU A 29 -15.31 -13.44 15.33
N GLN A 30 -14.44 -12.68 14.68
CA GLN A 30 -13.03 -13.05 14.53
C GLN A 30 -12.33 -13.17 15.90
N LYS A 31 -12.48 -12.16 16.76
CA LYS A 31 -11.78 -12.10 18.06
C LYS A 31 -12.30 -13.10 19.08
N GLU A 32 -13.63 -13.19 19.22
CA GLU A 32 -14.25 -14.00 20.28
C GLU A 32 -14.34 -15.48 19.89
N ARG A 33 -14.43 -15.79 18.59
CA ARG A 33 -14.65 -17.15 18.11
C ARG A 33 -13.52 -17.72 17.28
N ASN A 34 -12.46 -16.95 17.09
CA ASN A 34 -11.31 -17.32 16.24
C ASN A 34 -11.76 -17.82 14.86
N MET A 35 -12.81 -17.21 14.30
CA MET A 35 -13.43 -17.61 13.04
C MET A 35 -12.66 -17.03 11.87
N THR A 36 -12.42 -17.83 10.85
CA THR A 36 -11.92 -17.33 9.57
C THR A 36 -13.07 -16.71 8.78
N ILE A 37 -12.90 -15.48 8.32
CA ILE A 37 -13.95 -14.75 7.59
C ILE A 37 -13.39 -14.32 6.24
N CYS A 38 -14.02 -14.77 5.17
CA CYS A 38 -13.74 -14.35 3.80
C CYS A 38 -14.82 -13.38 3.34
N ILE A 39 -14.42 -12.20 2.85
CA ILE A 39 -15.34 -11.13 2.47
C ILE A 39 -15.01 -10.67 1.07
N SER A 40 -16.01 -10.61 0.17
CA SER A 40 -15.90 -9.86 -1.06
C SER A 40 -16.41 -8.43 -0.87
N SER A 41 -15.75 -7.46 -1.46
CA SER A 41 -16.24 -6.08 -1.55
C SER A 41 -15.49 -5.33 -2.66
N HIS A 42 -16.17 -4.34 -3.22
CA HIS A 42 -15.58 -3.34 -4.11
C HIS A 42 -15.28 -2.01 -3.38
N ILE A 43 -15.63 -1.91 -2.08
CA ILE A 43 -15.37 -0.74 -1.24
C ILE A 43 -14.06 -0.98 -0.49
N LEU A 44 -12.94 -0.64 -1.12
CA LEU A 44 -11.59 -0.95 -0.64
C LEU A 44 -11.26 -0.27 0.69
N GLU A 45 -11.74 0.97 0.88
CA GLU A 45 -11.53 1.71 2.12
C GLU A 45 -12.13 0.98 3.34
N GLU A 46 -13.34 0.42 3.21
CA GLU A 46 -13.97 -0.31 4.32
C GLU A 46 -13.29 -1.66 4.57
N LEU A 47 -12.87 -2.38 3.51
CA LEU A 47 -12.07 -3.59 3.66
C LEU A 47 -10.77 -3.34 4.40
N SER A 48 -10.11 -2.20 4.15
CA SER A 48 -8.83 -1.86 4.78
C SER A 48 -8.91 -1.73 6.31
N LYS A 49 -10.11 -1.53 6.84
CA LYS A 49 -10.35 -1.41 8.29
C LYS A 49 -10.49 -2.76 8.99
N ILE A 50 -10.79 -3.83 8.26
CA ILE A 50 -11.11 -5.15 8.83
C ILE A 50 -10.23 -6.30 8.32
N ALA A 51 -9.86 -6.29 7.04
CA ALA A 51 -9.11 -7.39 6.44
C ALA A 51 -7.65 -7.43 6.92
N THR A 52 -7.14 -8.64 7.10
CA THR A 52 -5.73 -8.92 7.42
C THR A 52 -4.94 -9.32 6.18
N ASP A 53 -5.63 -9.96 5.24
CA ASP A 53 -5.08 -10.48 4.01
C ASP A 53 -6.00 -10.15 2.84
N TYR A 54 -5.45 -9.94 1.67
CA TYR A 54 -6.17 -9.53 0.47
C TYR A 54 -5.87 -10.45 -0.69
N GLY A 55 -6.92 -10.86 -1.40
CA GLY A 55 -6.83 -11.48 -2.70
C GLY A 55 -7.46 -10.57 -3.76
N ILE A 56 -6.70 -10.12 -4.74
CA ILE A 56 -7.19 -9.28 -5.83
C ILE A 56 -7.57 -10.18 -7.00
N ILE A 57 -8.86 -10.19 -7.33
CA ILE A 57 -9.43 -11.02 -8.39
C ILE A 57 -9.90 -10.13 -9.55
N HIS A 58 -9.53 -10.49 -10.76
CA HIS A 58 -9.99 -9.83 -11.97
C HIS A 58 -10.19 -10.85 -13.09
N ASN A 59 -11.31 -10.77 -13.80
CA ASN A 59 -11.68 -11.68 -14.91
C ASN A 59 -11.53 -13.16 -14.54
N GLY A 60 -11.95 -13.56 -13.33
CA GLY A 60 -11.90 -14.94 -12.86
C GLY A 60 -10.51 -15.45 -12.45
N SER A 61 -9.51 -14.60 -12.44
CA SER A 61 -8.14 -14.94 -12.04
C SER A 61 -7.73 -14.17 -10.80
N LEU A 62 -7.05 -14.86 -9.88
CA LEU A 62 -6.39 -14.23 -8.74
C LEU A 62 -5.10 -13.58 -9.23
N LEU A 63 -5.06 -12.24 -9.23
CA LEU A 63 -3.92 -11.47 -9.72
C LEU A 63 -2.82 -11.35 -8.68
N GLN A 64 -3.20 -11.19 -7.41
CA GLN A 64 -2.27 -10.96 -6.32
C GLN A 64 -2.87 -11.36 -4.98
N GLU A 65 -2.00 -11.88 -4.11
CA GLU A 65 -2.25 -12.03 -2.67
C GLU A 65 -1.25 -11.19 -1.91
N LEU A 66 -1.70 -10.49 -0.86
CA LEU A 66 -0.84 -9.66 -0.03
C LEU A 66 -1.46 -9.47 1.36
N THR A 67 -0.59 -9.24 2.34
CA THR A 67 -1.02 -8.88 3.69
C THR A 67 -1.46 -7.41 3.76
N ARG A 68 -2.16 -7.05 4.84
CA ARG A 68 -2.51 -5.67 5.13
C ARG A 68 -1.27 -4.76 5.20
N GLU A 69 -0.21 -5.21 5.86
CA GLU A 69 1.03 -4.46 5.99
C GLU A 69 1.67 -4.17 4.63
N GLU A 70 1.69 -5.15 3.74
CA GLU A 70 2.21 -4.99 2.38
C GLU A 70 1.37 -4.01 1.57
N LEU A 71 0.03 -4.13 1.63
CA LEU A 71 -0.88 -3.21 0.95
C LEU A 71 -0.71 -1.78 1.47
N MET A 72 -0.73 -1.58 2.79
CA MET A 72 -0.55 -0.28 3.41
C MET A 72 0.80 0.33 3.07
N ARG A 73 1.87 -0.46 3.05
CA ARG A 73 3.20 0.02 2.66
C ARG A 73 3.24 0.49 1.20
N ARG A 74 2.57 -0.22 0.29
CA ARG A 74 2.51 0.17 -1.13
C ARG A 74 1.72 1.47 -1.34
N CYS A 75 0.67 1.67 -0.55
CA CYS A 75 -0.17 2.86 -0.60
C CYS A 75 0.31 4.01 0.31
N SER A 76 1.34 3.77 1.14
CA SER A 76 1.84 4.79 2.05
C SER A 76 2.50 5.94 1.31
N GLU A 77 2.44 7.11 1.94
CA GLU A 77 3.19 8.28 1.48
C GLU A 77 4.69 7.95 1.52
N ARG A 78 5.38 8.25 0.45
CA ARG A 78 6.80 7.97 0.28
C ARG A 78 7.49 9.05 -0.54
N MET A 79 8.78 9.18 -0.32
CA MET A 79 9.66 9.95 -1.19
C MET A 79 10.17 9.01 -2.28
N GLU A 80 9.87 9.33 -3.53
CA GLU A 80 10.34 8.61 -4.70
C GLU A 80 11.54 9.33 -5.30
N LEU A 81 12.67 8.67 -5.26
CA LEU A 81 13.94 9.17 -5.77
C LEU A 81 14.28 8.43 -7.06
N THR A 82 14.43 9.17 -8.16
CA THR A 82 14.78 8.64 -9.47
C THR A 82 16.23 8.98 -9.82
N LEU A 83 17.03 7.97 -10.12
CA LEU A 83 18.47 8.05 -10.40
C LEU A 83 18.84 7.22 -11.63
N ALA A 84 20.02 7.44 -12.19
CA ALA A 84 20.54 6.56 -13.23
C ALA A 84 21.00 5.21 -12.65
N ASP A 85 21.54 5.21 -11.43
CA ASP A 85 21.91 4.01 -10.67
C ASP A 85 21.59 4.23 -9.19
N PRO A 86 20.51 3.62 -8.69
CA PRO A 86 20.09 3.74 -7.28
C PRO A 86 21.15 3.30 -6.27
N LYS A 87 22.02 2.37 -6.63
CA LYS A 87 23.05 1.86 -5.72
C LYS A 87 24.04 2.93 -5.26
N LEU A 88 24.24 3.97 -6.08
CA LEU A 88 25.12 5.08 -5.72
C LEU A 88 24.57 5.93 -4.58
N ALA A 89 23.25 5.97 -4.41
CA ALA A 89 22.62 6.75 -3.34
C ALA A 89 22.62 6.03 -1.98
N ILE A 90 22.79 4.71 -1.95
CA ILE A 90 22.73 3.93 -0.69
C ILE A 90 23.73 4.43 0.35
N PRO A 91 25.02 4.65 0.04
CA PRO A 91 25.97 5.17 1.03
C PRO A 91 25.58 6.54 1.58
N VAL A 92 24.95 7.39 0.77
CA VAL A 92 24.50 8.72 1.20
C VAL A 92 23.29 8.59 2.13
N LEU A 93 22.32 7.73 1.79
CA LEU A 93 21.15 7.44 2.63
C LEU A 93 21.60 6.90 4.00
N ASP A 94 22.50 5.93 4.01
CA ASP A 94 23.03 5.33 5.23
C ASP A 94 23.78 6.37 6.09
N ALA A 95 24.61 7.22 5.46
CA ALA A 95 25.36 8.29 6.15
C ALA A 95 24.43 9.36 6.76
N MET A 96 23.28 9.62 6.12
CA MET A 96 22.24 10.50 6.65
C MET A 96 21.35 9.82 7.70
N GLY A 97 21.51 8.50 7.92
CA GLY A 97 20.74 7.71 8.89
C GLY A 97 19.34 7.32 8.41
N PHE A 98 19.12 7.25 7.11
CA PHE A 98 17.92 6.63 6.57
C PHE A 98 18.03 5.11 6.71
N THR A 99 16.98 4.48 7.21
CA THR A 99 16.91 3.04 7.47
C THR A 99 15.72 2.35 6.79
N ASN A 100 14.67 3.12 6.50
CA ASN A 100 13.43 2.61 5.91
C ASN A 100 13.30 3.06 4.45
N TYR A 101 14.07 2.42 3.58
CA TYR A 101 14.01 2.64 2.15
C TYR A 101 14.10 1.32 1.37
N GLN A 102 13.66 1.33 0.13
CA GLN A 102 13.67 0.17 -0.76
C GLN A 102 14.06 0.58 -2.17
N VAL A 103 15.04 -0.12 -2.76
CA VAL A 103 15.31 -0.04 -4.20
C VAL A 103 14.25 -0.87 -4.91
N THR A 104 13.40 -0.23 -5.71
CA THR A 104 12.25 -0.87 -6.33
C THR A 104 12.57 -1.42 -7.73
N ASP A 105 13.44 -0.72 -8.44
CA ASP A 105 13.90 -1.14 -9.77
C ASP A 105 15.27 -0.54 -10.10
N LYS A 106 15.61 -0.47 -11.40
CA LYS A 106 16.91 0.00 -11.89
C LYS A 106 17.14 1.50 -11.78
N GLU A 107 16.09 2.27 -11.52
CA GLU A 107 16.14 3.74 -11.49
C GLU A 107 15.50 4.35 -10.23
N HIS A 108 14.74 3.58 -9.44
CA HIS A 108 13.92 4.13 -8.35
C HIS A 108 14.30 3.59 -6.97
N ILE A 109 14.28 4.51 -5.99
CA ILE A 109 14.30 4.23 -4.56
C ILE A 109 13.05 4.84 -3.94
N HIS A 110 12.30 4.05 -3.17
CA HIS A 110 11.22 4.53 -2.32
C HIS A 110 11.72 4.67 -0.89
N ILE A 111 11.50 5.82 -0.28
CA ILE A 111 11.91 6.15 1.10
C ILE A 111 10.64 6.45 1.88
N PHE A 112 10.42 5.72 2.99
CA PHE A 112 9.18 5.72 3.75
C PHE A 112 9.29 6.46 5.09
N GLU A 113 10.31 7.28 5.25
CA GLU A 113 10.57 8.04 6.47
C GLU A 113 11.13 9.43 6.15
N ARG A 114 11.03 10.35 7.12
CA ARG A 114 11.67 11.67 7.04
C ARG A 114 11.37 12.43 5.74
N LEU A 115 10.12 12.38 5.27
CA LEU A 115 9.70 12.92 3.97
C LEU A 115 9.92 14.43 3.86
N ASN A 116 9.92 15.14 4.99
CA ASN A 116 10.22 16.57 5.07
C ASN A 116 11.70 16.91 4.82
N GLU A 117 12.58 15.93 4.75
CA GLU A 117 14.01 16.12 4.52
C GLU A 117 14.45 15.93 3.06
N SER A 118 13.49 15.92 2.13
CA SER A 118 13.75 15.76 0.69
C SER A 118 14.75 16.75 0.13
N ALA A 119 14.70 18.02 0.56
CA ALA A 119 15.64 19.04 0.15
C ALA A 119 17.07 18.77 0.67
N ALA A 120 17.21 18.33 1.93
CA ALA A 120 18.48 17.97 2.52
C ALA A 120 19.10 16.76 1.83
N LEU A 121 18.29 15.73 1.54
CA LEU A 121 18.72 14.56 0.81
C LEU A 121 19.23 14.93 -0.60
N ASN A 122 18.49 15.75 -1.33
CA ASN A 122 18.91 16.21 -2.65
C ASN A 122 20.25 16.95 -2.63
N MET A 123 20.47 17.78 -1.60
CA MET A 123 21.74 18.48 -1.42
C MET A 123 22.91 17.52 -1.15
N GLU A 124 22.72 16.53 -0.30
CA GLU A 124 23.79 15.55 0.00
C GLU A 124 24.11 14.66 -1.21
N LEU A 125 23.11 14.25 -1.98
CA LEU A 125 23.30 13.54 -3.24
C LEU A 125 24.09 14.39 -4.24
N ALA A 126 23.76 15.68 -4.38
CA ALA A 126 24.48 16.60 -5.25
C ALA A 126 25.93 16.81 -4.81
N LYS A 127 26.22 16.95 -3.50
CA LYS A 127 27.58 17.01 -2.95
C LYS A 127 28.40 15.75 -3.25
N ALA A 128 27.75 14.60 -3.23
CA ALA A 128 28.34 13.31 -3.58
C ALA A 128 28.52 13.12 -5.10
N GLY A 129 28.11 14.10 -5.91
CA GLY A 129 28.22 14.02 -7.37
C GLY A 129 27.20 13.08 -8.02
N ILE A 130 26.12 12.76 -7.33
CA ILE A 130 25.08 11.86 -7.81
C ILE A 130 23.93 12.69 -8.43
N PRO A 131 23.74 12.64 -9.75
CA PRO A 131 22.68 13.41 -10.40
C PRO A 131 21.33 12.79 -10.12
N VAL A 132 20.42 13.57 -9.53
CA VAL A 132 19.03 13.20 -9.28
C VAL A 132 18.21 13.55 -10.53
N LYS A 133 17.54 12.57 -11.11
CA LYS A 133 16.62 12.74 -12.23
C LYS A 133 15.25 13.25 -11.75
N GLY A 134 14.80 12.80 -10.58
CA GLY A 134 13.54 13.18 -9.97
C GLY A 134 13.53 12.91 -8.49
N LEU A 135 12.83 13.76 -7.75
CA LEU A 135 12.55 13.59 -6.33
C LEU A 135 11.15 14.14 -6.05
N ALA A 136 10.24 13.27 -5.68
CA ALA A 136 8.85 13.63 -5.42
C ALA A 136 8.35 12.93 -4.15
N ILE A 137 7.42 13.57 -3.45
CA ILE A 137 6.64 12.91 -2.40
C ILE A 137 5.35 12.45 -3.04
N THR A 138 5.10 11.15 -3.01
CA THR A 138 3.94 10.50 -3.63
C THR A 138 3.25 9.59 -2.65
N SER A 139 1.95 9.42 -2.85
CA SER A 139 1.15 8.37 -2.22
C SER A 139 0.28 7.74 -3.29
N GLU A 140 -0.06 6.49 -3.13
CA GLU A 140 -1.00 5.81 -4.01
C GLU A 140 -2.26 5.47 -3.23
N GLU A 141 -3.41 5.92 -3.70
CA GLU A 141 -4.68 5.54 -3.11
C GLU A 141 -4.97 4.06 -3.40
N LEU A 142 -5.68 3.39 -2.49
CA LEU A 142 -6.04 1.97 -2.63
C LEU A 142 -6.77 1.68 -3.95
N GLU A 143 -7.67 2.57 -4.31
CA GLU A 143 -8.43 2.48 -5.55
C GLU A 143 -7.53 2.57 -6.78
N THR A 144 -6.57 3.49 -6.78
CA THR A 144 -5.58 3.66 -7.85
C THR A 144 -4.69 2.42 -7.97
N TYR A 145 -4.21 1.90 -6.84
CA TYR A 145 -3.42 0.67 -6.81
C TYR A 145 -4.19 -0.51 -7.43
N PHE A 146 -5.47 -0.67 -7.06
CA PHE A 146 -6.33 -1.70 -7.61
C PHE A 146 -6.56 -1.54 -9.12
N LEU A 147 -6.85 -0.31 -9.58
CA LEU A 147 -7.06 -0.01 -11.00
C LEU A 147 -5.80 -0.31 -11.83
N ASN A 148 -4.63 0.02 -11.33
CA ASN A 148 -3.35 -0.29 -12.00
C ASN A 148 -3.15 -1.80 -12.17
N LEU A 149 -3.50 -2.60 -11.17
CA LEU A 149 -3.41 -4.07 -11.25
C LEU A 149 -4.43 -4.70 -12.20
N THR A 150 -5.64 -4.14 -12.28
CA THR A 150 -6.73 -4.69 -13.10
C THR A 150 -6.72 -4.20 -14.54
N GLY A 151 -5.69 -3.43 -14.94
CA GLY A 151 -5.55 -2.91 -16.31
C GLY A 151 -6.47 -1.72 -16.59
N GLY A 152 -7.02 -1.07 -15.57
CA GLY A 152 -7.69 0.23 -15.63
C GLY A 152 -6.68 1.35 -15.87
N ALA A 153 -5.73 1.13 -16.80
CA ALA A 153 -4.72 2.11 -17.14
C ALA A 153 -5.39 3.39 -17.63
N CYS A 154 -5.00 4.47 -17.02
CA CYS A 154 -5.22 5.83 -17.45
C CYS A 154 -5.07 5.98 -18.97
N ASN A 155 -6.20 6.04 -19.66
CA ASN A 155 -6.29 6.79 -20.89
C ASN A 155 -6.69 8.23 -20.48
N ALA A 156 -5.71 9.07 -20.30
CA ALA A 156 -5.83 10.51 -20.29
C ALA A 156 -4.63 11.10 -21.01
#